data_499cb85d6ac3206e9835cf3494c4603a
#
_entry.id   499cb85d6ac3206e9835cf3494c4603a
#
_cell.length_a   1.000
_cell.length_b   1.000
_cell.length_c   1.000
_cell.angle_alpha   90.00
_cell.angle_beta   90.00
_cell.angle_gamma   90.00
#
_symmetry.space_group_name_H-M   'P 1'
#
loop_
_entity.id
_entity.type
_entity.pdbx_description
1 polymer ?
#
loop_
_entity_poly.entity_id
_entity_poly.type
_entity_poly.pdbx_seq_one_letter_code
_entity_poly.pdbx_strand_id
1 'polypeptide(L)'
;MKRFLSRLRRPLRNERGEITFFACFFVVGVVMLISFLLLYASVRITCINIRNGAKMELNNLSATIYADTYRSQRETNFEEYLRTLYSSNDYTEMLEATVAGGLAEKIPLSTEDYEVSDISLEFNVV
;
A
#
# COMPACT_ATOMS: atom_id res chain seq x y z
N MET A 1 -5.06 -35.00 -47.36
CA MET A 1 -4.47 -33.95 -46.51
C MET A 1 -4.13 -32.67 -47.27
N LYS A 2 -3.54 -32.70 -48.43
CA LYS A 2 -3.14 -31.48 -49.18
C LYS A 2 -4.30 -30.53 -49.59
N ARG A 3 -5.52 -31.07 -49.84
CA ARG A 3 -6.70 -30.27 -50.22
C ARG A 3 -7.35 -29.53 -49.03
N PHE A 4 -7.13 -29.94 -47.83
CA PHE A 4 -7.65 -29.25 -46.64
C PHE A 4 -6.81 -28.03 -46.28
N LEU A 5 -5.48 -28.14 -46.39
CA LEU A 5 -4.54 -27.04 -46.19
C LEU A 5 -4.67 -25.91 -47.22
N SER A 6 -5.06 -26.24 -48.47
CA SER A 6 -5.26 -25.23 -49.51
C SER A 6 -6.56 -24.42 -49.32
N ARG A 7 -7.56 -24.96 -48.60
CA ARG A 7 -8.79 -24.24 -48.26
C ARG A 7 -8.60 -23.26 -47.09
N LEU A 8 -7.72 -23.59 -46.16
CA LEU A 8 -7.34 -22.69 -45.06
C LEU A 8 -6.43 -21.51 -45.49
N ARG A 9 -5.68 -21.70 -46.59
CA ARG A 9 -4.79 -20.63 -47.09
C ARG A 9 -5.53 -19.55 -47.91
N ARG A 10 -6.72 -19.79 -48.41
CA ARG A 10 -7.48 -18.82 -49.19
C ARG A 10 -8.04 -17.64 -48.41
N PRO A 11 -8.58 -17.77 -47.18
CA PRO A 11 -9.06 -16.62 -46.42
C PRO A 11 -7.94 -15.72 -45.89
N LEU A 12 -6.72 -16.25 -45.70
CA LEU A 12 -5.56 -15.46 -45.23
C LEU A 12 -4.92 -14.57 -46.30
N ARG A 13 -5.32 -14.72 -47.57
CA ARG A 13 -4.78 -13.96 -48.69
C ARG A 13 -5.72 -12.87 -49.18
N ASN A 14 -6.79 -12.62 -48.49
CA ASN A 14 -7.69 -11.52 -48.79
C ASN A 14 -7.26 -10.29 -47.97
N GLU A 15 -6.89 -9.20 -48.62
CA GLU A 15 -6.43 -7.95 -47.99
C GLU A 15 -7.38 -7.45 -46.90
N ARG A 16 -8.68 -7.76 -47.02
CA ARG A 16 -9.68 -7.48 -45.98
C ARG A 16 -9.51 -8.33 -44.71
N GLY A 17 -9.00 -9.57 -44.84
CA GLY A 17 -8.72 -10.45 -43.72
C GLY A 17 -7.49 -10.01 -42.88
N GLU A 18 -6.48 -9.48 -43.57
CA GLU A 18 -5.29 -8.93 -42.89
C GLU A 18 -5.63 -7.70 -42.04
N ILE A 19 -6.44 -6.79 -42.54
CA ILE A 19 -6.88 -5.59 -41.82
C ILE A 19 -7.71 -6.00 -40.60
N THR A 20 -8.61 -6.98 -40.72
CA THR A 20 -9.42 -7.46 -39.58
C THR A 20 -8.57 -8.15 -38.52
N PHE A 21 -7.58 -8.93 -38.95
CA PHE A 21 -6.65 -9.59 -38.01
C PHE A 21 -5.80 -8.56 -37.28
N PHE A 22 -5.29 -7.56 -37.98
CA PHE A 22 -4.51 -6.46 -37.39
C PHE A 22 -5.36 -5.64 -36.41
N ALA A 23 -6.62 -5.34 -36.78
CA ALA A 23 -7.54 -4.64 -35.89
C ALA A 23 -7.85 -5.43 -34.60
N CYS A 24 -8.08 -6.75 -34.69
CA CYS A 24 -8.24 -7.59 -33.51
C CYS A 24 -6.99 -7.59 -32.61
N PHE A 25 -5.81 -7.69 -33.20
CA PHE A 25 -4.56 -7.67 -32.46
C PHE A 25 -4.34 -6.32 -31.77
N PHE A 26 -4.68 -5.23 -32.44
CA PHE A 26 -4.60 -3.88 -31.87
C PHE A 26 -5.56 -3.71 -30.70
N VAL A 27 -6.81 -4.17 -30.82
CA VAL A 27 -7.80 -4.11 -29.73
C VAL A 27 -7.32 -4.89 -28.50
N VAL A 28 -6.80 -6.11 -28.70
CA VAL A 28 -6.24 -6.91 -27.60
C VAL A 28 -5.07 -6.18 -26.93
N GLY A 29 -4.18 -5.59 -27.71
CA GLY A 29 -3.06 -4.80 -27.20
C GLY A 29 -3.52 -3.60 -26.36
N VAL A 30 -4.53 -2.86 -26.84
CA VAL A 30 -5.11 -1.72 -26.10
C VAL A 30 -5.76 -2.18 -24.80
N VAL A 31 -6.52 -3.28 -24.81
CA VAL A 31 -7.15 -3.85 -23.60
C VAL A 31 -6.10 -4.27 -22.57
N MET A 32 -5.02 -4.93 -23.01
CA MET A 32 -3.91 -5.29 -22.12
C MET A 32 -3.25 -4.05 -21.51
N LEU A 33 -3.03 -3.01 -22.31
CA LEU A 33 -2.42 -1.77 -21.84
C LEU A 33 -3.30 -1.06 -20.80
N ILE A 34 -4.62 -0.99 -21.03
CA ILE A 34 -5.58 -0.41 -20.09
C ILE A 34 -5.58 -1.23 -18.77
N SER A 35 -5.59 -2.56 -18.87
CA SER A 35 -5.55 -3.44 -17.69
C SER A 35 -4.29 -3.20 -16.86
N PHE A 36 -3.15 -3.04 -17.51
CA PHE A 36 -1.89 -2.74 -16.84
C PHE A 36 -1.90 -1.37 -16.15
N LEU A 37 -2.46 -0.34 -16.79
CA LEU A 37 -2.60 0.99 -16.20
C LEU A 37 -3.54 0.97 -14.98
N LEU A 38 -4.63 0.23 -15.03
CA LEU A 38 -5.55 0.08 -13.89
C LEU A 38 -4.87 -0.62 -12.70
N LEU A 39 -4.10 -1.67 -12.95
CA LEU A 39 -3.30 -2.36 -11.92
C LEU A 39 -2.31 -1.40 -11.26
N TYR A 40 -1.56 -0.65 -12.07
CA TYR A 40 -0.62 0.35 -11.58
C TYR A 40 -1.31 1.45 -10.74
N ALA A 41 -2.46 1.94 -11.19
CA ALA A 41 -3.24 2.94 -10.46
C ALA A 41 -3.74 2.39 -9.11
N SER A 42 -4.21 1.14 -9.09
CA SER A 42 -4.66 0.47 -7.86
C SER A 42 -3.54 0.39 -6.82
N VAL A 43 -2.35 -0.08 -7.21
CA VAL A 43 -1.18 -0.15 -6.32
C VAL A 43 -0.80 1.24 -5.78
N ARG A 44 -0.81 2.26 -6.63
CA ARG A 44 -0.51 3.64 -6.23
C ARG A 44 -1.50 4.17 -5.20
N ILE A 45 -2.80 3.95 -5.41
CA ILE A 45 -3.85 4.39 -4.49
C ILE A 45 -3.68 3.69 -3.13
N THR A 46 -3.42 2.39 -3.13
CA THR A 46 -3.17 1.60 -1.92
C THR A 46 -1.97 2.14 -1.14
N CYS A 47 -0.83 2.39 -1.79
CA CYS A 47 0.34 2.98 -1.14
C CYS A 47 0.05 4.35 -0.52
N ILE A 48 -0.71 5.21 -1.22
CA ILE A 48 -1.09 6.53 -0.70
C ILE A 48 -1.99 6.39 0.52
N ASN A 49 -2.95 5.48 0.50
CA ASN A 49 -3.87 5.24 1.61
C ASN A 49 -3.12 4.73 2.85
N ILE A 50 -2.21 3.76 2.68
CA ILE A 50 -1.36 3.26 3.77
C ILE A 50 -0.53 4.40 4.37
N ARG A 51 0.13 5.19 3.52
CA ARG A 51 0.93 6.34 3.97
C ARG A 51 0.12 7.38 4.73
N ASN A 52 -1.08 7.69 4.26
CA ASN A 52 -1.96 8.66 4.91
C ASN A 52 -2.50 8.12 6.23
N GLY A 53 -2.88 6.83 6.27
CA GLY A 53 -3.29 6.13 7.50
C GLY A 53 -2.18 6.17 8.55
N ALA A 54 -0.97 5.78 8.17
CA ALA A 54 0.18 5.81 9.08
C ALA A 54 0.48 7.22 9.61
N LYS A 55 0.43 8.25 8.76
CA LYS A 55 0.60 9.64 9.21
C LYS A 55 -0.47 10.08 10.19
N MET A 56 -1.72 9.65 9.99
CA MET A 56 -2.82 10.01 10.87
C MET A 56 -2.64 9.35 12.24
N GLU A 57 -2.23 8.08 12.29
CA GLU A 57 -1.94 7.39 13.54
C GLU A 57 -0.74 8.00 14.27
N LEU A 58 0.33 8.35 13.57
CA LEU A 58 1.47 9.05 14.16
C LEU A 58 1.07 10.41 14.75
N ASN A 59 0.20 11.16 14.09
CA ASN A 59 -0.30 12.43 14.62
C ASN A 59 -1.16 12.21 15.86
N ASN A 60 -2.01 11.19 15.88
CA ASN A 60 -2.83 10.84 17.04
C ASN A 60 -1.93 10.41 18.22
N LEU A 61 -0.93 9.56 17.94
CA LEU A 61 0.05 9.14 18.94
C LEU A 61 0.82 10.34 19.52
N SER A 62 1.31 11.23 18.64
CA SER A 62 2.01 12.43 19.05
C SER A 62 1.13 13.33 19.94
N ALA A 63 -0.15 13.48 19.60
CA ALA A 63 -1.08 14.26 20.42
C ALA A 63 -1.32 13.62 21.79
N THR A 64 -1.42 12.29 21.85
CA THR A 64 -1.58 11.54 23.12
C THR A 64 -0.34 11.68 24.00
N ILE A 65 0.84 11.46 23.42
CA ILE A 65 2.12 11.62 24.11
C ILE A 65 2.26 13.06 24.65
N TYR A 66 1.91 14.04 23.82
CA TYR A 66 1.97 15.45 24.22
C TYR A 66 1.01 15.75 25.39
N ALA A 67 -0.21 15.21 25.34
CA ALA A 67 -1.19 15.40 26.41
C ALA A 67 -0.73 14.76 27.74
N ASP A 68 -0.18 13.55 27.69
CA ASP A 68 0.34 12.85 28.87
C ASP A 68 1.59 13.55 29.41
N THR A 69 2.46 13.98 28.53
CA THR A 69 3.64 14.77 28.83
C THR A 69 3.28 16.07 29.56
N TYR A 70 2.31 16.80 29.02
CA TYR A 70 1.88 18.07 29.60
C TYR A 70 1.20 17.89 30.96
N ARG A 71 0.50 16.78 31.18
CA ARG A 71 -0.10 16.43 32.45
C ARG A 71 0.95 16.11 33.50
N SER A 72 1.96 15.32 33.17
CA SER A 72 3.02 14.92 34.11
C SER A 72 3.99 16.07 34.39
N GLN A 73 4.18 17.02 33.48
CA GLN A 73 5.00 18.21 33.69
C GLN A 73 4.43 19.12 34.81
N ARG A 74 3.14 19.03 35.06
CA ARG A 74 2.49 19.75 36.16
C ARG A 74 2.72 19.13 37.54
N GLU A 75 3.04 17.84 37.59
CA GLU A 75 2.97 17.06 38.84
C GLU A 75 4.32 16.61 39.40
N THR A 76 5.42 16.54 38.60
CA THR A 76 6.72 16.00 39.07
C THR A 76 7.93 16.44 38.26
N ASN A 77 9.13 16.09 38.74
CA ASN A 77 10.43 16.20 38.07
C ASN A 77 10.46 15.43 36.73
N PHE A 78 10.07 16.12 35.71
CA PHE A 78 9.61 15.63 34.44
C PHE A 78 10.71 15.01 33.54
N GLU A 79 11.91 15.55 33.55
CA GLU A 79 12.99 15.09 32.66
C GLU A 79 13.43 13.66 32.93
N GLU A 80 13.48 13.27 34.20
CA GLU A 80 13.90 11.94 34.62
C GLU A 80 12.83 10.90 34.33
N TYR A 81 11.56 11.26 34.48
CA TYR A 81 10.41 10.41 34.19
C TYR A 81 10.30 10.11 32.68
N LEU A 82 10.40 11.11 31.82
CA LEU A 82 10.38 10.90 30.37
C LEU A 82 11.55 10.04 29.88
N ARG A 83 12.75 10.31 30.41
CA ARG A 83 13.93 9.54 30.03
C ARG A 83 13.80 8.07 30.39
N THR A 84 13.18 7.76 31.53
CA THR A 84 12.93 6.39 31.99
C THR A 84 11.82 5.75 31.16
N LEU A 85 10.76 6.47 30.83
CA LEU A 85 9.62 5.97 30.09
C LEU A 85 10.00 5.63 28.63
N TYR A 86 10.68 6.52 27.94
CA TYR A 86 11.10 6.29 26.54
C TYR A 86 12.30 5.36 26.40
N SER A 87 13.01 5.09 27.46
CA SER A 87 14.08 4.09 27.51
C SER A 87 13.55 2.67 27.81
N SER A 88 12.28 2.55 28.17
CA SER A 88 11.64 1.26 28.46
C SER A 88 11.15 0.61 27.16
N ASN A 89 11.65 -0.59 26.86
CA ASN A 89 11.19 -1.37 25.71
C ASN A 89 9.68 -1.66 25.80
N ASP A 90 9.15 -1.86 27.01
CA ASP A 90 7.73 -2.15 27.24
C ASP A 90 6.83 -1.00 26.78
N TYR A 91 7.28 0.25 26.92
CA TYR A 91 6.52 1.41 26.49
C TYR A 91 6.53 1.58 24.97
N THR A 92 7.67 1.36 24.33
CA THR A 92 7.78 1.40 22.86
C THR A 92 6.94 0.30 22.22
N GLU A 93 6.95 -0.93 22.75
CA GLU A 93 6.10 -2.03 22.28
C GLU A 93 4.61 -1.69 22.42
N MET A 94 4.20 -1.05 23.53
CA MET A 94 2.81 -0.64 23.72
C MET A 94 2.40 0.43 22.70
N LEU A 95 3.27 1.37 22.39
CA LEU A 95 3.02 2.40 21.37
C LEU A 95 2.96 1.81 19.95
N GLU A 96 3.87 0.89 19.63
CA GLU A 96 3.87 0.15 18.36
C GLU A 96 2.58 -0.65 18.19
N ALA A 97 2.15 -1.38 19.22
CA ALA A 97 0.89 -2.11 19.22
C ALA A 97 -0.33 -1.19 19.04
N THR A 98 -0.30 0.00 19.65
CA THR A 98 -1.37 1.00 19.50
C THR A 98 -1.45 1.53 18.07
N VAL A 99 -0.32 1.87 17.47
CA VAL A 99 -0.24 2.34 16.08
C VAL A 99 -0.65 1.22 15.11
N ALA A 100 -0.16 0.00 15.34
CA ALA A 100 -0.51 -1.16 14.52
C ALA A 100 -2.02 -1.45 14.60
N GLY A 101 -2.62 -1.40 15.79
CA GLY A 101 -4.06 -1.57 15.99
C GLY A 101 -4.89 -0.50 15.29
N GLY A 102 -4.52 0.77 15.45
CA GLY A 102 -5.20 1.89 14.79
C GLY A 102 -5.06 1.86 13.26
N LEU A 103 -3.93 1.38 12.76
CA LEU A 103 -3.71 1.20 11.33
C LEU A 103 -4.55 0.03 10.80
N ALA A 104 -4.60 -1.09 11.52
CA ALA A 104 -5.38 -2.28 11.15
C ALA A 104 -6.89 -2.02 11.09
N GLU A 105 -7.40 -1.12 11.91
CA GLU A 105 -8.81 -0.71 11.89
C GLU A 105 -9.17 0.05 10.61
N LYS A 106 -8.24 0.81 10.06
CA LYS A 106 -8.47 1.69 8.91
C LYS A 106 -8.10 1.08 7.57
N ILE A 107 -7.11 0.18 7.58
CA ILE A 107 -6.55 -0.40 6.37
C ILE A 107 -6.29 -1.88 6.63
N PRO A 108 -6.74 -2.79 5.76
CA PRO A 108 -6.36 -4.20 5.88
C PRO A 108 -4.84 -4.32 5.77
N LEU A 109 -4.20 -4.89 6.79
CA LEU A 109 -2.74 -5.05 6.85
C LEU A 109 -2.23 -6.17 5.93
N SER A 110 -3.10 -7.10 5.57
CA SER A 110 -2.79 -8.19 4.65
C SER A 110 -3.95 -8.40 3.69
N THR A 111 -3.65 -8.41 2.39
CA THR A 111 -4.56 -8.74 1.30
C THR A 111 -3.86 -9.67 0.32
N GLU A 112 -4.55 -10.16 -0.72
CA GLU A 112 -3.93 -10.97 -1.78
C GLU A 112 -2.81 -10.22 -2.52
N ASP A 113 -2.86 -8.87 -2.54
CA ASP A 113 -1.96 -8.04 -3.33
C ASP A 113 -0.78 -7.48 -2.53
N TYR A 114 -0.89 -7.39 -1.19
CA TYR A 114 0.16 -6.83 -0.34
C TYR A 114 0.04 -7.29 1.11
N GLU A 115 1.16 -7.28 1.78
CA GLU A 115 1.29 -7.50 3.22
C GLU A 115 2.11 -6.37 3.84
N VAL A 116 1.63 -5.80 4.94
CA VAL A 116 2.37 -4.81 5.72
C VAL A 116 3.24 -5.58 6.71
N SER A 117 4.57 -5.50 6.52
CA SER A 117 5.54 -6.06 7.45
C SER A 117 5.57 -5.29 8.77
N ASP A 118 6.38 -5.75 9.72
CA ASP A 118 6.51 -5.21 11.06
C ASP A 118 6.58 -3.68 11.11
N ILE A 119 5.77 -3.10 12.01
CA ILE A 119 5.74 -1.68 12.28
C ILE A 119 6.71 -1.42 13.43
N SER A 120 7.74 -0.61 13.18
CA SER A 120 8.70 -0.18 14.21
C SER A 120 8.66 1.33 14.37
N LEU A 121 8.73 1.81 15.62
CA LEU A 121 8.79 3.21 15.97
C LEU A 121 10.21 3.56 16.46
N GLU A 122 10.84 4.52 15.83
CA GLU A 122 12.13 5.05 16.27
C GLU A 122 11.92 6.45 16.87
N PHE A 123 12.22 6.58 18.17
CA PHE A 123 12.15 7.85 18.87
C PHE A 123 13.53 8.52 18.87
N ASN A 124 13.65 9.62 18.19
CA ASN A 124 14.86 10.44 18.20
C ASN A 124 14.68 11.55 19.25
N VAL A 125 15.22 11.33 20.45
CA VAL A 125 15.23 12.33 21.54
C VAL A 125 16.43 13.24 21.29
N VAL A 126 16.14 14.47 20.88
CA VAL A 126 17.14 15.54 20.70
C VAL A 126 17.37 16.27 22.02
#